data_2d174ad71569a2739900a878322c8189
#
_entry.id   2d174ad71569a2739900a878322c8189
#
_cell.length_a   1.000
_cell.length_b   1.000
_cell.length_c   1.000
_cell.angle_alpha   90.00
_cell.angle_beta   90.00
_cell.angle_gamma   90.00
#
_symmetry.space_group_name_H-M   'P 1'
#
loop_
_entity.id
_entity.type
_entity.pdbx_description
1 polymer ?
#
loop_
_entity_poly.entity_id
_entity_poly.type
_entity_poly.pdbx_seq_one_letter_code
_entity_poly.pdbx_strand_id
1 'polypeptide(L)'
;QYGYKISDIQQVILTHQHVDHCGLLEQIRKASGATTIAHPLAVPYIQLNEEFMVYHDQFFKDLYEECGVPKEYFTIIDEFHQELMEFSEPSQIDEVVGHEQTVPHLSEWKVLYTPGHTQSHIALYREEDRVLIAGDHIIKHVSSNAFIEPPQNQGSQRPMTLLQYRTSLGMCANKNIDIVFSAHGEAITNHQELILQRLHKNWDRGNRLRGFLQDGEKTAYELSRLLFPHLNHTVLPLTISETLGHLDLLTTQYQIGVTKKDGVLYYSL
;
A
#
# COMPACT_ATOMS: atom_id res chain seq x y z
N GLN A 1 5.79 30.77 -6.47
CA GLN A 1 7.25 30.92 -6.41
C GLN A 1 7.90 30.78 -7.79
N TYR A 2 7.36 29.89 -8.66
CA TYR A 2 7.84 29.66 -10.03
C TYR A 2 6.94 30.27 -11.10
N GLY A 3 5.88 31.01 -10.73
CA GLY A 3 4.97 31.71 -11.63
C GLY A 3 3.88 30.84 -12.25
N TYR A 4 3.83 29.52 -11.96
CA TYR A 4 2.79 28.63 -12.46
C TYR A 4 1.47 28.81 -11.69
N LYS A 5 0.36 28.59 -12.40
CA LYS A 5 -1.00 28.56 -11.86
C LYS A 5 -1.58 27.14 -11.97
N ILE A 6 -2.61 26.82 -11.22
CA ILE A 6 -3.32 25.54 -11.34
C ILE A 6 -3.80 25.31 -12.78
N SER A 7 -4.26 26.37 -13.46
CA SER A 7 -4.67 26.31 -14.88
C SER A 7 -3.56 25.92 -15.86
N ASP A 8 -2.29 25.92 -15.44
CA ASP A 8 -1.18 25.54 -16.29
C ASP A 8 -0.88 24.04 -16.22
N ILE A 9 -1.53 23.32 -15.30
CA ILE A 9 -1.40 21.86 -15.16
C ILE A 9 -2.13 21.20 -16.33
N GLN A 10 -1.42 20.40 -17.12
CA GLN A 10 -1.96 19.71 -18.27
C GLN A 10 -2.33 18.26 -17.97
N GLN A 11 -1.62 17.64 -17.04
CA GLN A 11 -1.91 16.27 -16.59
C GLN A 11 -1.56 16.05 -15.12
N VAL A 12 -2.27 15.15 -14.48
CA VAL A 12 -2.04 14.68 -13.11
C VAL A 12 -1.85 13.17 -13.16
N ILE A 13 -0.72 12.69 -12.64
CA ILE A 13 -0.40 11.26 -12.58
C ILE A 13 -0.42 10.86 -11.12
N LEU A 14 -1.30 9.94 -10.76
CA LEU A 14 -1.37 9.40 -9.40
C LEU A 14 -0.46 8.18 -9.27
N THR A 15 0.37 8.18 -8.24
CA THR A 15 1.16 7.00 -7.88
C THR A 15 0.28 5.90 -7.30
N HIS A 16 -0.73 6.27 -6.48
CA HIS A 16 -1.70 5.37 -5.88
C HIS A 16 -2.91 6.14 -5.32
N GLN A 17 -3.89 5.42 -4.75
CA GLN A 17 -5.20 5.96 -4.38
C GLN A 17 -5.31 6.48 -2.94
N HIS A 18 -4.27 6.51 -2.13
CA HIS A 18 -4.39 7.04 -0.76
C HIS A 18 -4.77 8.53 -0.77
N VAL A 19 -5.55 8.93 0.21
CA VAL A 19 -6.22 10.24 0.26
C VAL A 19 -5.24 11.41 0.27
N ASP A 20 -4.08 11.27 0.89
CA ASP A 20 -3.03 12.28 0.92
C ASP A 20 -2.32 12.47 -0.44
N HIS A 21 -2.58 11.57 -1.40
CA HIS A 21 -2.11 11.66 -2.79
C HIS A 21 -3.22 12.03 -3.78
N CYS A 22 -4.46 11.59 -3.54
CA CYS A 22 -5.55 11.80 -4.49
C CYS A 22 -6.64 12.74 -3.99
N GLY A 23 -6.66 13.15 -2.72
CA GLY A 23 -7.76 13.92 -2.12
C GLY A 23 -8.09 15.25 -2.81
N LEU A 24 -7.11 15.89 -3.43
CA LEU A 24 -7.30 17.13 -4.20
C LEU A 24 -7.48 16.93 -5.70
N LEU A 25 -7.54 15.69 -6.18
CA LEU A 25 -7.54 15.38 -7.61
C LEU A 25 -8.69 16.08 -8.35
N GLU A 26 -9.92 15.94 -7.85
CA GLU A 26 -11.10 16.52 -8.50
C GLU A 26 -11.06 18.05 -8.53
N GLN A 27 -10.55 18.67 -7.47
CA GLN A 27 -10.40 20.12 -7.39
C GLN A 27 -9.38 20.61 -8.43
N ILE A 28 -8.24 19.92 -8.54
CA ILE A 28 -7.21 20.26 -9.55
C ILE A 28 -7.77 20.04 -10.96
N ARG A 29 -8.44 18.91 -11.21
CA ARG A 29 -9.04 18.58 -12.49
C ARG A 29 -10.06 19.64 -12.94
N LYS A 30 -10.98 20.06 -12.06
CA LYS A 30 -11.96 21.11 -12.32
C LYS A 30 -11.31 22.47 -12.62
N ALA A 31 -10.24 22.80 -11.89
CA ALA A 31 -9.59 24.10 -12.03
C ALA A 31 -8.64 24.22 -13.22
N SER A 32 -8.06 23.10 -13.67
CA SER A 32 -7.06 23.07 -14.75
C SER A 32 -7.59 22.50 -16.08
N GLY A 33 -8.55 21.58 -16.03
CA GLY A 33 -8.90 20.73 -17.18
C GLY A 33 -7.86 19.66 -17.49
N ALA A 34 -6.95 19.36 -16.52
CA ALA A 34 -5.87 18.40 -16.71
C ALA A 34 -6.40 16.97 -16.95
N THR A 35 -5.71 16.23 -17.82
CA THR A 35 -5.91 14.79 -17.99
C THR A 35 -5.42 14.05 -16.76
N THR A 36 -6.22 13.13 -16.23
CA THR A 36 -5.91 12.35 -15.03
C THR A 36 -5.47 10.94 -15.41
N ILE A 37 -4.36 10.49 -14.83
CA ILE A 37 -3.70 9.23 -15.18
C ILE A 37 -3.42 8.44 -13.91
N ALA A 38 -3.76 7.13 -13.91
CA ALA A 38 -3.48 6.25 -12.79
C ALA A 38 -3.31 4.78 -13.24
N HIS A 39 -2.92 3.91 -12.32
CA HIS A 39 -3.01 2.47 -12.54
C HIS A 39 -4.48 2.01 -12.53
N PRO A 40 -4.90 1.02 -13.36
CA PRO A 40 -6.29 0.56 -13.41
C PRO A 40 -6.90 0.20 -12.05
N LEU A 41 -6.10 -0.38 -11.15
CA LEU A 41 -6.54 -0.78 -9.82
C LEU A 41 -6.86 0.40 -8.88
N ALA A 42 -6.41 1.62 -9.20
CA ALA A 42 -6.76 2.81 -8.44
C ALA A 42 -8.16 3.34 -8.78
N VAL A 43 -8.66 3.03 -9.98
CA VAL A 43 -9.90 3.62 -10.53
C VAL A 43 -11.11 3.46 -9.61
N PRO A 44 -11.46 2.25 -9.11
CA PRO A 44 -12.66 2.08 -8.28
C PRO A 44 -12.58 2.85 -6.95
N TYR A 45 -11.39 3.02 -6.39
CA TYR A 45 -11.18 3.83 -5.18
C TYR A 45 -11.37 5.32 -5.46
N ILE A 46 -10.78 5.83 -6.56
CA ILE A 46 -10.83 7.25 -6.91
C ILE A 46 -12.24 7.67 -7.33
N GLN A 47 -12.96 6.79 -8.00
CA GLN A 47 -14.35 7.02 -8.39
C GLN A 47 -15.33 6.84 -7.23
N LEU A 48 -14.88 6.34 -6.07
CA LEU A 48 -15.73 5.91 -4.95
C LEU A 48 -16.87 5.01 -5.46
N ASN A 49 -16.51 4.02 -6.30
CA ASN A 49 -17.49 3.12 -6.89
C ASN A 49 -18.27 2.36 -5.80
N GLU A 50 -19.57 2.58 -5.72
CA GLU A 50 -20.42 2.10 -4.62
C GLU A 50 -20.36 0.58 -4.47
N GLU A 51 -20.45 -0.17 -5.58
CA GLU A 51 -20.39 -1.64 -5.55
C GLU A 51 -19.03 -2.12 -5.03
N PHE A 52 -17.95 -1.50 -5.47
CA PHE A 52 -16.61 -1.81 -5.01
C PHE A 52 -16.43 -1.46 -3.52
N MET A 53 -16.97 -0.34 -3.04
CA MET A 53 -16.86 0.07 -1.64
C MET A 53 -17.61 -0.87 -0.71
N VAL A 54 -18.80 -1.33 -1.11
CA VAL A 54 -19.54 -2.38 -0.36
C VAL A 54 -18.74 -3.68 -0.29
N TYR A 55 -18.13 -4.09 -1.41
CA TYR A 55 -17.25 -5.27 -1.44
C TYR A 55 -16.01 -5.09 -0.55
N HIS A 56 -15.38 -3.93 -0.59
CA HIS A 56 -14.22 -3.58 0.22
C HIS A 56 -14.54 -3.73 1.73
N ASP A 57 -15.66 -3.18 2.17
CA ASP A 57 -16.08 -3.27 3.57
C ASP A 57 -16.37 -4.68 4.03
N GLN A 58 -17.08 -5.45 3.20
CA GLN A 58 -17.36 -6.84 3.52
C GLN A 58 -16.06 -7.64 3.62
N PHE A 59 -15.10 -7.39 2.71
CA PHE A 59 -13.79 -8.03 2.76
C PHE A 59 -13.07 -7.74 4.08
N PHE A 60 -13.07 -6.50 4.57
CA PHE A 60 -12.41 -6.17 5.83
C PHE A 60 -13.15 -6.72 7.05
N LYS A 61 -14.47 -6.79 7.04
CA LYS A 61 -15.24 -7.46 8.10
C LYS A 61 -14.86 -8.94 8.20
N ASP A 62 -14.86 -9.64 7.06
CA ASP A 62 -14.49 -11.06 7.00
C ASP A 62 -13.01 -11.26 7.42
N LEU A 63 -12.11 -10.41 6.96
CA LEU A 63 -10.70 -10.45 7.32
C LEU A 63 -10.48 -10.25 8.82
N TYR A 64 -11.18 -9.30 9.44
CA TYR A 64 -11.05 -9.04 10.87
C TYR A 64 -11.62 -10.18 11.71
N GLU A 65 -12.70 -10.83 11.27
CA GLU A 65 -13.18 -12.05 11.90
C GLU A 65 -12.13 -13.16 11.82
N GLU A 66 -11.54 -13.41 10.65
CA GLU A 66 -10.46 -14.39 10.47
C GLU A 66 -9.20 -14.07 11.30
N CYS A 67 -8.90 -12.80 11.51
CA CYS A 67 -7.80 -12.35 12.36
C CYS A 67 -8.06 -12.47 13.85
N GLY A 68 -9.29 -12.76 14.27
CA GLY A 68 -9.70 -12.80 15.68
C GLY A 68 -9.84 -11.42 16.32
N VAL A 69 -10.11 -10.38 15.53
CA VAL A 69 -10.38 -9.03 16.03
C VAL A 69 -11.71 -9.00 16.77
N PRO A 70 -11.78 -8.47 18.01
CA PRO A 70 -13.05 -8.30 18.72
C PRO A 70 -14.03 -7.42 17.94
N LYS A 71 -15.31 -7.84 17.90
CA LYS A 71 -16.36 -7.13 17.10
C LYS A 71 -16.56 -5.67 17.48
N GLU A 72 -16.25 -5.31 18.71
CA GLU A 72 -16.31 -3.92 19.18
C GLU A 72 -15.40 -2.96 18.44
N TYR A 73 -14.35 -3.47 17.74
CA TYR A 73 -13.43 -2.68 16.94
C TYR A 73 -13.79 -2.61 15.45
N PHE A 74 -14.89 -3.24 15.03
CA PHE A 74 -15.30 -3.22 13.61
C PHE A 74 -15.80 -1.84 13.17
N THR A 75 -16.22 -0.97 14.11
CA THR A 75 -16.57 0.43 13.83
C THR A 75 -15.42 1.20 13.18
N ILE A 76 -14.17 0.77 13.40
CA ILE A 76 -12.98 1.38 12.77
C ILE A 76 -13.05 1.33 11.23
N ILE A 77 -13.71 0.31 10.66
CA ILE A 77 -13.90 0.22 9.21
C ILE A 77 -14.79 1.38 8.73
N ASP A 78 -15.88 1.63 9.45
CA ASP A 78 -16.81 2.71 9.12
C ASP A 78 -16.17 4.10 9.36
N GLU A 79 -15.37 4.25 10.43
CA GLU A 79 -14.60 5.46 10.73
C GLU A 79 -13.56 5.77 9.64
N PHE A 80 -12.83 4.78 9.17
CA PHE A 80 -11.88 4.91 8.06
C PHE A 80 -12.57 5.38 6.78
N HIS A 81 -13.75 4.84 6.48
CA HIS A 81 -14.56 5.26 5.34
C HIS A 81 -15.04 6.70 5.46
N GLN A 82 -15.51 7.11 6.64
CA GLN A 82 -15.93 8.49 6.89
C GLN A 82 -14.77 9.46 6.68
N GLU A 83 -13.58 9.14 7.19
CA GLU A 83 -12.39 9.94 7.00
C GLU A 83 -12.02 10.06 5.51
N LEU A 84 -12.07 8.94 4.77
CA LEU A 84 -11.82 8.93 3.33
C LEU A 84 -12.80 9.87 2.59
N MET A 85 -14.09 9.81 2.92
CA MET A 85 -15.13 10.64 2.31
C MET A 85 -15.02 12.12 2.71
N GLU A 86 -14.47 12.43 3.89
CA GLU A 86 -14.24 13.79 4.33
C GLU A 86 -13.10 14.48 3.55
N PHE A 87 -12.04 13.74 3.21
CA PHE A 87 -10.83 14.29 2.59
C PHE A 87 -10.70 14.03 1.09
N SER A 88 -11.65 13.37 0.45
CA SER A 88 -11.63 13.14 -0.99
C SER A 88 -13.02 13.33 -1.63
N GLU A 89 -13.02 13.83 -2.89
CA GLU A 89 -14.19 13.85 -3.74
C GLU A 89 -14.05 12.76 -4.82
N PRO A 90 -15.16 12.11 -5.26
CA PRO A 90 -15.12 11.22 -6.41
C PRO A 90 -14.54 11.94 -7.62
N SER A 91 -13.58 11.33 -8.29
CA SER A 91 -12.95 11.89 -9.47
C SER A 91 -12.87 10.88 -10.59
N GLN A 92 -12.64 11.37 -11.83
CA GLN A 92 -12.49 10.54 -13.00
C GLN A 92 -11.00 10.29 -13.28
N ILE A 93 -10.68 9.10 -13.77
CA ILE A 93 -9.40 8.78 -14.40
C ILE A 93 -9.64 8.69 -15.91
N ASP A 94 -8.95 9.54 -16.67
CA ASP A 94 -9.12 9.64 -18.11
C ASP A 94 -8.30 8.58 -18.84
N GLU A 95 -7.08 8.28 -18.34
CA GLU A 95 -6.17 7.31 -18.95
C GLU A 95 -5.60 6.37 -17.89
N VAL A 96 -5.38 5.12 -18.25
CA VAL A 96 -4.74 4.14 -17.37
C VAL A 96 -3.39 3.71 -17.91
N VAL A 97 -2.44 3.46 -16.98
CA VAL A 97 -1.08 3.05 -17.30
C VAL A 97 -0.67 1.83 -16.48
N GLY A 98 0.17 0.97 -17.08
CA GLY A 98 0.70 -0.23 -16.46
C GLY A 98 2.23 -0.32 -16.58
N HIS A 99 2.77 -1.43 -16.10
CA HIS A 99 4.22 -1.67 -16.06
C HIS A 99 4.87 -1.55 -17.44
N GLU A 100 6.05 -0.88 -17.48
CA GLU A 100 6.88 -0.63 -18.66
C GLU A 100 6.22 0.23 -19.76
N GLN A 101 4.99 0.71 -19.56
CA GLN A 101 4.41 1.69 -20.47
C GLN A 101 5.06 3.07 -20.26
N THR A 102 5.09 3.85 -21.31
CA THR A 102 5.46 5.26 -21.23
C THR A 102 4.29 6.07 -20.69
N VAL A 103 4.61 7.09 -19.91
CA VAL A 103 3.60 8.05 -19.47
C VAL A 103 3.07 8.82 -20.68
N PRO A 104 1.75 8.93 -20.88
CA PRO A 104 1.17 9.74 -21.96
C PRO A 104 1.76 11.15 -21.97
N HIS A 105 2.15 11.62 -23.14
CA HIS A 105 2.80 12.94 -23.39
C HIS A 105 4.14 13.22 -22.65
N LEU A 106 4.68 12.23 -21.93
CA LEU A 106 5.98 12.28 -21.26
C LEU A 106 6.81 11.04 -21.60
N SER A 107 7.16 10.89 -22.88
CA SER A 107 7.77 9.68 -23.45
C SER A 107 9.10 9.27 -22.81
N GLU A 108 9.78 10.17 -22.12
CA GLU A 108 11.00 9.91 -21.37
C GLU A 108 10.75 9.20 -20.02
N TRP A 109 9.51 9.19 -19.53
CA TRP A 109 9.12 8.53 -18.28
C TRP A 109 8.46 7.19 -18.52
N LYS A 110 9.00 6.17 -17.87
CA LYS A 110 8.42 4.82 -17.85
C LYS A 110 7.72 4.55 -16.51
N VAL A 111 6.60 3.89 -16.60
CA VAL A 111 5.84 3.41 -15.43
C VAL A 111 6.47 2.13 -14.90
N LEU A 112 6.80 2.11 -13.64
CA LEU A 112 7.14 0.89 -12.91
C LEU A 112 5.96 0.52 -12.02
N TYR A 113 5.34 -0.62 -12.27
CA TYR A 113 4.34 -1.16 -11.36
C TYR A 113 5.05 -1.70 -10.11
N THR A 114 4.76 -1.10 -8.97
CA THR A 114 5.42 -1.36 -7.68
C THR A 114 4.41 -1.72 -6.59
N PRO A 115 3.64 -2.83 -6.77
CA PRO A 115 2.61 -3.21 -5.82
C PRO A 115 3.20 -3.57 -4.46
N GLY A 116 2.39 -3.42 -3.43
CA GLY A 116 2.70 -3.81 -2.07
C GLY A 116 2.29 -2.78 -1.05
N HIS A 117 2.69 -1.52 -1.19
CA HIS A 117 2.14 -0.44 -0.37
C HIS A 117 0.64 -0.32 -0.61
N THR A 118 0.23 -0.22 -1.86
CA THR A 118 -1.12 -0.51 -2.35
C THR A 118 -1.03 -1.42 -3.57
N GLN A 119 -2.16 -2.02 -3.99
CA GLN A 119 -2.20 -2.84 -5.19
C GLN A 119 -2.12 -2.00 -6.48
N SER A 120 -2.46 -0.74 -6.42
CA SER A 120 -2.41 0.18 -7.56
C SER A 120 -1.10 0.94 -7.70
N HIS A 121 -0.14 0.74 -6.78
CA HIS A 121 1.03 1.62 -6.69
C HIS A 121 1.92 1.52 -7.93
N ILE A 122 2.26 2.69 -8.48
CA ILE A 122 3.24 2.87 -9.56
C ILE A 122 4.31 3.88 -9.14
N ALA A 123 5.50 3.71 -9.68
CA ALA A 123 6.58 4.69 -9.67
C ALA A 123 6.91 5.11 -11.10
N LEU A 124 7.51 6.28 -11.28
CA LEU A 124 7.91 6.79 -12.59
C LEU A 124 9.43 6.86 -12.68
N TYR A 125 10.01 6.22 -13.69
CA TYR A 125 11.45 6.16 -13.90
C TYR A 125 11.86 6.86 -15.20
N ARG A 126 12.85 7.74 -15.12
CA ARG A 126 13.47 8.36 -16.28
C ARG A 126 14.92 7.87 -16.39
N GLU A 127 15.20 7.19 -17.50
CA GLU A 127 16.49 6.52 -17.71
C GLU A 127 17.63 7.50 -18.03
N GLU A 128 17.32 8.59 -18.71
CA GLU A 128 18.29 9.58 -19.17
C GLU A 128 19.15 10.13 -18.02
N ASP A 129 18.53 10.52 -16.93
CA ASP A 129 19.16 11.07 -15.73
C ASP A 129 19.01 10.17 -14.48
N ARG A 130 18.48 8.95 -14.67
CA ARG A 130 18.34 7.92 -13.64
C ARG A 130 17.55 8.38 -12.42
N VAL A 131 16.49 9.14 -12.68
CA VAL A 131 15.56 9.66 -11.67
C VAL A 131 14.39 8.69 -11.48
N LEU A 132 14.04 8.45 -10.22
CA LEU A 132 12.83 7.73 -9.83
C LEU A 132 11.91 8.65 -9.00
N ILE A 133 10.66 8.81 -9.43
CA ILE A 133 9.57 9.35 -8.60
C ILE A 133 8.87 8.14 -7.98
N ALA A 134 9.09 7.93 -6.69
CA ALA A 134 8.79 6.66 -6.03
C ALA A 134 7.44 6.64 -5.32
N GLY A 135 6.69 7.73 -5.25
CA GLY A 135 5.51 7.78 -4.38
C GLY A 135 5.84 7.29 -2.96
N ASP A 136 5.05 6.38 -2.45
CA ASP A 136 5.23 5.77 -1.12
C ASP A 136 5.99 4.45 -1.12
N HIS A 137 6.50 4.05 -2.30
CA HIS A 137 7.26 2.80 -2.38
C HIS A 137 8.59 2.87 -1.63
N ILE A 138 9.32 3.98 -1.72
CA ILE A 138 10.60 4.19 -1.02
C ILE A 138 10.56 5.52 -0.27
N ILE A 139 10.50 5.46 1.07
CA ILE A 139 10.52 6.62 1.96
C ILE A 139 11.76 6.57 2.84
N LYS A 140 12.44 7.72 3.04
CA LYS A 140 13.75 7.78 3.70
C LYS A 140 13.70 7.37 5.17
N HIS A 141 12.80 7.93 5.95
CA HIS A 141 12.82 7.84 7.41
C HIS A 141 11.91 6.76 7.98
N VAL A 142 10.89 6.32 7.23
CA VAL A 142 9.94 5.28 7.64
C VAL A 142 9.92 4.14 6.64
N SER A 143 9.57 2.95 7.10
CA SER A 143 9.22 1.85 6.18
C SER A 143 7.77 2.04 5.76
N SER A 144 7.53 2.06 4.48
CA SER A 144 6.17 2.06 3.97
C SER A 144 5.43 0.80 4.43
N ASN A 145 4.19 0.94 4.86
CA ASN A 145 3.35 -0.20 5.22
C ASN A 145 2.85 -0.89 3.93
N ALA A 146 2.80 -2.20 3.94
CA ALA A 146 2.21 -2.99 2.87
C ALA A 146 0.74 -3.28 3.25
N PHE A 147 -0.16 -2.36 2.86
CA PHE A 147 -1.56 -2.48 3.25
C PHE A 147 -2.23 -3.70 2.63
N ILE A 148 -3.01 -4.40 3.44
CA ILE A 148 -3.90 -5.43 2.91
C ILE A 148 -5.02 -4.73 2.15
N GLU A 149 -5.32 -5.23 0.97
CA GLU A 149 -6.41 -4.78 0.12
C GLU A 149 -7.21 -5.99 -0.39
N PRO A 150 -8.49 -5.81 -0.71
CA PRO A 150 -9.28 -6.86 -1.30
C PRO A 150 -8.68 -7.32 -2.64
N PRO A 151 -8.82 -8.59 -3.00
CA PRO A 151 -8.43 -9.06 -4.32
C PRO A 151 -9.30 -8.39 -5.41
N GLN A 152 -8.70 -8.16 -6.59
CA GLN A 152 -9.40 -7.55 -7.71
C GLN A 152 -10.65 -8.33 -8.13
N ASN A 153 -10.57 -9.66 -8.11
CA ASN A 153 -11.70 -10.53 -8.41
C ASN A 153 -12.25 -11.11 -7.11
N GLN A 154 -13.54 -10.90 -6.87
CA GLN A 154 -14.24 -11.46 -5.72
C GLN A 154 -14.06 -12.98 -5.69
N GLY A 155 -13.81 -13.53 -4.48
CA GLY A 155 -13.56 -14.96 -4.29
C GLY A 155 -12.13 -15.44 -4.59
N SER A 156 -11.26 -14.60 -5.10
CA SER A 156 -9.83 -14.91 -5.22
C SER A 156 -9.12 -14.78 -3.87
N GLN A 157 -7.95 -15.40 -3.77
CA GLN A 157 -7.09 -15.20 -2.61
C GLN A 157 -6.64 -13.74 -2.52
N ARG A 158 -6.58 -13.20 -1.29
CA ARG A 158 -6.05 -11.87 -1.07
C ARG A 158 -4.59 -11.76 -1.50
N PRO A 159 -4.18 -10.58 -1.97
CA PRO A 159 -2.79 -10.32 -2.28
C PRO A 159 -1.89 -10.47 -1.04
N MET A 160 -0.73 -11.09 -1.21
CA MET A 160 0.31 -11.14 -0.19
C MET A 160 1.17 -9.86 -0.28
N THR A 161 0.65 -8.77 0.24
CA THR A 161 1.12 -7.41 -0.01
C THR A 161 2.57 -7.17 0.40
N LEU A 162 3.03 -7.73 1.54
CA LEU A 162 4.43 -7.61 1.94
C LEU A 162 5.38 -8.35 1.00
N LEU A 163 4.98 -9.52 0.47
CA LEU A 163 5.80 -10.25 -0.50
C LEU A 163 5.91 -9.47 -1.81
N GLN A 164 4.80 -8.89 -2.28
CA GLN A 164 4.79 -8.00 -3.44
C GLN A 164 5.67 -6.77 -3.21
N TYR A 165 5.53 -6.10 -2.07
CA TYR A 165 6.34 -4.94 -1.69
C TYR A 165 7.84 -5.28 -1.70
N ARG A 166 8.24 -6.41 -1.11
CA ARG A 166 9.63 -6.88 -1.11
C ARG A 166 10.16 -7.17 -2.51
N THR A 167 9.32 -7.75 -3.38
CA THR A 167 9.66 -7.99 -4.80
C THR A 167 9.85 -6.67 -5.54
N SER A 168 8.96 -5.72 -5.34
CA SER A 168 9.04 -4.37 -5.93
C SER A 168 10.26 -3.59 -5.45
N LEU A 169 10.60 -3.69 -4.15
CA LEU A 169 11.86 -3.13 -3.61
C LEU A 169 13.09 -3.76 -4.28
N GLY A 170 13.10 -5.10 -4.45
CA GLY A 170 14.18 -5.81 -5.15
C GLY A 170 14.33 -5.35 -6.60
N MET A 171 13.23 -5.12 -7.31
CA MET A 171 13.25 -4.55 -8.65
C MET A 171 13.91 -3.16 -8.67
N CYS A 172 13.55 -2.28 -7.75
CA CYS A 172 14.15 -0.95 -7.64
C CYS A 172 15.62 -1.00 -7.21
N ALA A 173 16.02 -1.93 -6.34
CA ALA A 173 17.41 -2.10 -5.93
C ALA A 173 18.33 -2.50 -7.09
N ASN A 174 17.80 -3.24 -8.07
CA ASN A 174 18.54 -3.69 -9.25
C ASN A 174 18.52 -2.65 -10.41
N LYS A 175 17.79 -1.54 -10.27
CA LYS A 175 17.79 -0.47 -11.27
C LYS A 175 18.91 0.54 -11.00
N ASN A 176 19.43 1.11 -12.09
CA ASN A 176 20.42 2.17 -12.02
C ASN A 176 19.70 3.49 -11.73
N ILE A 177 19.60 3.88 -10.45
CA ILE A 177 18.91 5.07 -9.98
C ILE A 177 19.92 5.95 -9.22
N ASP A 178 20.06 7.19 -9.63
CA ASP A 178 20.94 8.16 -8.96
C ASP A 178 20.19 8.92 -7.86
N ILE A 179 18.93 9.25 -8.11
CA ILE A 179 18.10 9.99 -7.16
C ILE A 179 16.66 9.46 -7.15
N VAL A 180 16.12 9.29 -5.95
CA VAL A 180 14.72 8.95 -5.72
C VAL A 180 14.01 10.13 -5.09
N PHE A 181 12.93 10.58 -5.71
CA PHE A 181 11.98 11.52 -5.12
C PHE A 181 10.84 10.72 -4.50
N SER A 182 10.80 10.72 -3.18
CA SER A 182 9.72 10.14 -2.39
C SER A 182 8.58 11.14 -2.24
N ALA A 183 7.36 10.66 -2.04
CA ALA A 183 6.24 11.54 -1.72
C ALA A 183 6.41 12.20 -0.34
N HIS A 184 7.06 11.52 0.59
CA HIS A 184 7.27 11.99 1.95
C HIS A 184 8.76 12.09 2.29
N GLY A 185 9.20 13.29 2.72
CA GLY A 185 10.55 13.56 3.17
C GLY A 185 11.51 14.00 2.07
N GLU A 186 12.78 13.72 2.27
CA GLU A 186 13.86 14.20 1.42
C GLU A 186 14.17 13.23 0.27
N ALA A 187 14.81 13.76 -0.79
CA ALA A 187 15.35 12.94 -1.85
C ALA A 187 16.41 11.95 -1.34
N ILE A 188 16.46 10.78 -1.98
CA ILE A 188 17.29 9.63 -1.57
C ILE A 188 18.31 9.35 -2.67
N THR A 189 19.59 9.29 -2.33
CA THR A 189 20.71 9.00 -3.25
C THR A 189 21.37 7.66 -2.98
N ASN A 190 21.00 7.00 -1.89
CA ASN A 190 21.52 5.69 -1.45
C ASN A 190 20.40 4.64 -1.37
N HIS A 191 19.55 4.61 -2.41
CA HIS A 191 18.35 3.76 -2.42
C HIS A 191 18.64 2.27 -2.19
N GLN A 192 19.74 1.74 -2.73
CA GLN A 192 20.10 0.32 -2.58
C GLN A 192 20.37 -0.04 -1.12
N GLU A 193 21.18 0.77 -0.42
CA GLU A 193 21.47 0.57 0.99
C GLU A 193 20.17 0.67 1.83
N LEU A 194 19.36 1.69 1.57
CA LEU A 194 18.08 1.88 2.25
C LEU A 194 17.14 0.68 2.05
N ILE A 195 17.04 0.16 0.82
CA ILE A 195 16.22 -1.02 0.53
C ILE A 195 16.73 -2.25 1.29
N LEU A 196 18.05 -2.49 1.31
CA LEU A 196 18.63 -3.59 2.08
C LEU A 196 18.30 -3.48 3.57
N GLN A 197 18.38 -2.28 4.14
CA GLN A 197 17.99 -2.02 5.53
C GLN A 197 16.49 -2.32 5.76
N ARG A 198 15.59 -1.97 4.81
CA ARG A 198 14.15 -2.27 4.91
C ARG A 198 13.90 -3.78 4.87
N LEU A 199 14.53 -4.48 3.94
CA LEU A 199 14.42 -5.93 3.83
C LEU A 199 14.93 -6.65 5.09
N HIS A 200 15.99 -6.14 5.71
CA HIS A 200 16.51 -6.67 6.97
C HIS A 200 15.52 -6.45 8.13
N LYS A 201 14.95 -5.25 8.24
CA LYS A 201 13.93 -4.95 9.25
C LYS A 201 12.68 -5.83 9.12
N ASN A 202 12.28 -6.19 7.90
CA ASN A 202 11.20 -7.17 7.72
C ASN A 202 11.57 -8.54 8.32
N TRP A 203 12.83 -8.99 8.16
CA TRP A 203 13.33 -10.20 8.78
C TRP A 203 13.27 -10.14 10.32
N ASP A 204 13.76 -9.07 10.91
CA ASP A 204 13.76 -8.88 12.35
C ASP A 204 12.34 -8.92 12.92
N ARG A 205 11.39 -8.27 12.22
CA ARG A 205 9.98 -8.27 12.61
C ARG A 205 9.35 -9.66 12.51
N GLY A 206 9.63 -10.39 11.44
CA GLY A 206 9.23 -11.79 11.29
C GLY A 206 9.76 -12.67 12.41
N ASN A 207 11.03 -12.54 12.77
CA ASN A 207 11.64 -13.29 13.88
C ASN A 207 11.00 -12.96 15.24
N ARG A 208 10.62 -11.70 15.48
CA ARG A 208 9.87 -11.33 16.69
C ARG A 208 8.52 -12.02 16.76
N LEU A 209 7.76 -12.04 15.65
CA LEU A 209 6.47 -12.77 15.58
C LEU A 209 6.66 -14.26 15.84
N ARG A 210 7.68 -14.87 15.25
CA ARG A 210 8.04 -16.28 15.51
C ARG A 210 8.36 -16.52 17.00
N GLY A 211 9.04 -15.58 17.63
CA GLY A 211 9.33 -15.62 19.08
C GLY A 211 8.05 -15.65 19.92
N PHE A 212 7.03 -14.87 19.58
CA PHE A 212 5.75 -14.87 20.29
C PHE A 212 4.96 -16.18 20.19
N LEU A 213 5.22 -16.98 19.16
CA LEU A 213 4.57 -18.29 18.95
C LEU A 213 5.20 -19.42 19.77
N GLN A 214 6.31 -19.18 20.48
CA GLN A 214 6.92 -20.18 21.38
C GLN A 214 6.00 -20.55 22.56
N ASP A 215 5.14 -19.60 22.97
CA ASP A 215 4.18 -19.79 24.06
C ASP A 215 2.83 -20.35 23.59
N GLY A 216 2.76 -20.92 22.39
CA GLY A 216 1.57 -21.52 21.81
C GLY A 216 1.00 -20.75 20.62
N GLU A 217 -0.06 -21.31 20.04
CA GLU A 217 -0.75 -20.72 18.90
C GLU A 217 -1.41 -19.38 19.24
N LYS A 218 -1.45 -18.46 18.26
CA LYS A 218 -2.06 -17.13 18.44
C LYS A 218 -2.75 -16.68 17.15
N THR A 219 -3.76 -15.84 17.31
CA THR A 219 -4.40 -15.14 16.18
C THR A 219 -3.54 -13.99 15.67
N ALA A 220 -3.85 -13.49 14.47
CA ALA A 220 -3.16 -12.31 13.93
C ALA A 220 -3.39 -11.06 14.81
N TYR A 221 -4.59 -10.94 15.40
CA TYR A 221 -4.89 -9.84 16.33
C TYR A 221 -4.03 -9.90 17.59
N GLU A 222 -3.92 -11.06 18.25
CA GLU A 222 -3.07 -11.24 19.44
C GLU A 222 -1.62 -10.93 19.13
N LEU A 223 -1.10 -11.41 17.98
CA LEU A 223 0.26 -11.14 17.52
C LEU A 223 0.47 -9.66 17.20
N SER A 224 -0.52 -9.00 16.62
CA SER A 224 -0.48 -7.54 16.38
C SER A 224 -0.38 -6.77 17.68
N ARG A 225 -1.12 -7.15 18.71
CA ARG A 225 -1.07 -6.50 20.02
C ARG A 225 0.28 -6.72 20.73
N LEU A 226 0.91 -7.89 20.56
CA LEU A 226 2.25 -8.16 21.09
C LEU A 226 3.35 -7.41 20.31
N LEU A 227 3.17 -7.23 18.99
CA LEU A 227 4.13 -6.55 18.15
C LEU A 227 4.09 -5.02 18.36
N PHE A 228 2.90 -4.48 18.63
CA PHE A 228 2.60 -3.05 18.77
C PHE A 228 1.86 -2.73 20.11
N PRO A 229 2.45 -3.03 21.28
CA PRO A 229 1.73 -2.98 22.56
C PRO A 229 1.31 -1.57 23.00
N HIS A 230 1.91 -0.53 22.43
CA HIS A 230 1.63 0.87 22.80
C HIS A 230 0.73 1.60 21.80
N LEU A 231 0.37 0.97 20.68
CA LEU A 231 -0.46 1.62 19.68
C LEU A 231 -1.95 1.51 20.03
N ASN A 232 -2.65 2.60 19.79
CA ASN A 232 -4.10 2.71 19.96
C ASN A 232 -4.83 1.82 18.92
N HIS A 233 -6.06 1.44 19.22
CA HIS A 233 -6.93 0.68 18.32
C HIS A 233 -7.29 1.44 17.03
N THR A 234 -7.25 2.79 17.04
CA THR A 234 -7.49 3.61 15.84
C THR A 234 -6.53 3.31 14.69
N VAL A 235 -5.34 2.76 14.97
CA VAL A 235 -4.36 2.32 13.96
C VAL A 235 -4.40 0.82 13.68
N LEU A 236 -5.47 0.14 14.09
CA LEU A 236 -5.64 -1.31 13.90
C LEU A 236 -5.49 -1.74 12.44
N PRO A 237 -6.04 -1.03 11.42
CA PRO A 237 -5.83 -1.39 10.02
C PRO A 237 -4.36 -1.47 9.64
N LEU A 238 -3.54 -0.53 10.11
CA LEU A 238 -2.09 -0.50 9.87
C LEU A 238 -1.39 -1.68 10.54
N THR A 239 -1.70 -1.94 11.83
CA THR A 239 -1.01 -2.95 12.61
C THR A 239 -1.41 -4.37 12.21
N ILE A 240 -2.67 -4.60 11.81
CA ILE A 240 -3.12 -5.87 11.24
C ILE A 240 -2.47 -6.13 9.89
N SER A 241 -2.45 -5.13 8.98
CA SER A 241 -1.80 -5.28 7.67
C SER A 241 -0.31 -5.62 7.82
N GLU A 242 0.39 -4.90 8.68
CA GLU A 242 1.81 -5.16 8.96
C GLU A 242 2.04 -6.56 9.54
N THR A 243 1.20 -6.99 10.48
CA THR A 243 1.31 -8.31 11.11
C THR A 243 1.01 -9.42 10.11
N LEU A 244 -0.09 -9.32 9.37
CA LEU A 244 -0.47 -10.31 8.35
C LEU A 244 0.57 -10.45 7.26
N GLY A 245 1.13 -9.32 6.77
CA GLY A 245 2.18 -9.36 5.77
C GLY A 245 3.39 -10.18 6.23
N HIS A 246 3.78 -10.06 7.50
CA HIS A 246 4.89 -10.85 8.07
C HIS A 246 4.50 -12.31 8.33
N LEU A 247 3.26 -12.58 8.71
CA LEU A 247 2.74 -13.96 8.85
C LEU A 247 2.70 -14.66 7.49
N ASP A 248 2.29 -13.96 6.43
CA ASP A 248 2.34 -14.47 5.06
C ASP A 248 3.77 -14.83 4.65
N LEU A 249 4.75 -13.94 4.95
CA LEU A 249 6.15 -14.19 4.67
C LEU A 249 6.66 -15.43 5.38
N LEU A 250 6.35 -15.58 6.68
CA LEU A 250 6.78 -16.73 7.48
C LEU A 250 6.10 -18.03 7.02
N THR A 251 4.82 -17.99 6.73
CA THR A 251 4.05 -19.16 6.23
C THR A 251 4.57 -19.61 4.87
N THR A 252 4.83 -18.67 3.96
CA THR A 252 5.37 -18.98 2.63
C THR A 252 6.76 -19.63 2.71
N GLN A 253 7.51 -19.34 3.75
CA GLN A 253 8.83 -19.93 4.01
C GLN A 253 8.78 -21.21 4.86
N TYR A 254 7.58 -21.73 5.14
CA TYR A 254 7.37 -22.92 5.98
C TYR A 254 7.96 -22.80 7.39
N GLN A 255 8.04 -21.58 7.94
CA GLN A 255 8.58 -21.32 9.27
C GLN A 255 7.50 -21.37 10.36
N ILE A 256 6.23 -21.20 9.98
CA ILE A 256 5.05 -21.30 10.84
C ILE A 256 3.94 -22.03 10.11
N GLY A 257 3.07 -22.69 10.88
CA GLY A 257 1.83 -23.28 10.41
C GLY A 257 0.64 -22.36 10.61
N VAL A 258 -0.45 -22.61 9.89
CA VAL A 258 -1.74 -21.92 10.06
C VAL A 258 -2.86 -22.95 10.11
N THR A 259 -3.77 -22.80 11.07
CA THR A 259 -4.98 -23.64 11.22
C THR A 259 -6.22 -22.76 11.39
N LYS A 260 -7.36 -23.18 10.85
CA LYS A 260 -8.63 -22.45 10.99
C LYS A 260 -9.51 -23.16 12.01
N LYS A 261 -9.98 -22.44 13.05
CA LYS A 261 -10.87 -22.94 14.08
C LYS A 261 -12.04 -21.97 14.25
N ASP A 262 -13.25 -22.44 14.08
CA ASP A 262 -14.47 -21.63 14.21
C ASP A 262 -14.42 -20.29 13.42
N GLY A 263 -13.87 -20.34 12.22
CA GLY A 263 -13.72 -19.17 11.35
C GLY A 263 -12.45 -18.36 11.57
N VAL A 264 -11.75 -18.49 12.69
CA VAL A 264 -10.55 -17.72 13.06
C VAL A 264 -9.27 -18.48 12.68
N LEU A 265 -8.27 -17.75 12.18
CA LEU A 265 -6.95 -18.28 11.82
C LEU A 265 -6.00 -18.20 13.02
N TYR A 266 -5.39 -19.33 13.35
CA TYR A 266 -4.37 -19.48 14.40
C TYR A 266 -3.04 -19.86 13.76
N TYR A 267 -1.98 -19.18 14.19
CA TYR A 267 -0.62 -19.39 13.75
C TYR A 267 0.18 -20.09 14.84
N SER A 268 1.03 -21.05 14.45
CA SER A 268 1.86 -21.86 15.36
C SER A 268 3.25 -22.14 14.75
N LEU A 269 4.22 -22.53 15.60
CA LEU A 269 5.53 -23.04 15.16
C LEU A 269 5.40 -24.43 14.57
#